data_b00b776c0cca6247c0142934a70016e2
#
_entry.id   b00b776c0cca6247c0142934a70016e2
#
_cell.length_a   1.000
_cell.length_b   1.000
_cell.length_c   1.000
_cell.angle_alpha   90.00
_cell.angle_beta   90.00
_cell.angle_gamma   90.00
#
_symmetry.space_group_name_H-M   'P 1'
#
loop_
_entity.id
_entity.type
_entity.pdbx_description
1 polymer ?
#
loop_
_entity_poly.entity_id
_entity_poly.type
_entity_poly.pdbx_seq_one_letter_code
_entity_poly.pdbx_strand_id
1 'polypeptide(L)'
;MQIAVYGKGGIGKSTISANLTAALAVCNSKVLQIGCDPKHDSTRLLHHGQKITTILDYLLNTPEDEQNLADVLIPGFLDTGCIEAGGPRPGMGCAGRGILTAFDFLNKYHAIEKYDQVIYDVLGDVVCGGFAVPVRKQYADAVVLVTSGESMSIYAANNILCGIKNLNPQGRQIAGIIYNSRGVGDDRKYVEDFTNAVNLPILAEIPRSNLFTQAEKEAMTLVEKSPKSAEANIFLELAQKLQTQPVLYAAAPLSEEQMELFMRGERLSHTTTTISKHTSAPVITAVPAQPSATKKRALSDPFSRVPLYGCAYRGAIDLAVHIKDAAILGHAPKSCTWYAINGFTSYGRRGLYERGILYPAFVPRQFENTDITINEAVYGGVEQTRRKAFQMVKRGIRNIITVTSCIPGMSGDDLVPLQKELKSLGVDMYIIHTDGIEAGDYNEGMALCYKTLALQAVDPNVKPEPDCINLVYEHTISSQTDRTFMNLQEIFKRIGIRINCRFICAESMENIHNFLKAPYSIMARYDKLVVHPSSF
;
A
#
# COMPACT_ATOMS: atom_id res chain seq x y z
N MET A 1 28.65 3.31 10.08
CA MET A 1 28.04 3.63 8.77
C MET A 1 26.92 2.65 8.47
N GLN A 2 25.82 3.11 7.91
CA GLN A 2 24.66 2.29 7.61
C GLN A 2 24.54 2.13 6.09
N ILE A 3 24.53 0.89 5.59
CA ILE A 3 24.58 0.56 4.16
C ILE A 3 23.33 -0.22 3.77
N ALA A 4 22.57 0.27 2.80
CA ALA A 4 21.44 -0.45 2.23
C ALA A 4 21.84 -1.15 0.92
N VAL A 5 21.55 -2.45 0.84
CA VAL A 5 21.84 -3.27 -0.34
C VAL A 5 20.55 -3.51 -1.12
N TYR A 6 20.52 -3.04 -2.36
CA TYR A 6 19.38 -3.13 -3.27
C TYR A 6 19.73 -3.91 -4.54
N GLY A 7 18.73 -4.40 -5.24
CA GLY A 7 18.85 -5.09 -6.54
C GLY A 7 17.66 -6.02 -6.78
N LYS A 8 17.49 -6.53 -7.99
CA LYS A 8 16.38 -7.41 -8.40
C LYS A 8 16.19 -8.61 -7.47
N GLY A 9 14.95 -9.07 -7.30
CA GLY A 9 14.65 -10.33 -6.61
C GLY A 9 15.43 -11.51 -7.22
N GLY A 10 16.04 -12.34 -6.37
CA GLY A 10 16.85 -13.50 -6.81
C GLY A 10 18.23 -13.18 -7.41
N ILE A 11 18.69 -11.92 -7.36
CA ILE A 11 20.02 -11.53 -7.86
C ILE A 11 21.19 -11.99 -6.96
N GLY A 12 20.90 -12.46 -5.75
CA GLY A 12 21.89 -12.89 -4.78
C GLY A 12 22.22 -11.85 -3.71
N LYS A 13 21.35 -10.86 -3.48
CA LYS A 13 21.55 -9.82 -2.46
C LYS A 13 21.86 -10.39 -1.08
N SER A 14 21.01 -11.29 -0.58
CA SER A 14 21.16 -11.85 0.78
C SER A 14 22.48 -12.63 0.95
N THR A 15 22.90 -13.41 -0.06
CA THR A 15 24.19 -14.06 -0.07
C THR A 15 25.35 -13.04 -0.05
N ILE A 16 25.24 -11.95 -0.83
CA ILE A 16 26.22 -10.87 -0.88
C ILE A 16 26.24 -10.10 0.44
N SER A 17 25.08 -9.74 0.98
CA SER A 17 24.96 -9.03 2.26
C SER A 17 25.56 -9.82 3.41
N ALA A 18 25.27 -11.13 3.51
CA ALA A 18 25.81 -11.97 4.57
C ALA A 18 27.35 -12.12 4.45
N ASN A 19 27.89 -12.29 3.22
CA ASN A 19 29.34 -12.36 3.02
C ASN A 19 30.04 -11.01 3.26
N LEU A 20 29.42 -9.90 2.90
CA LEU A 20 29.92 -8.55 3.21
C LEU A 20 29.93 -8.30 4.72
N THR A 21 28.88 -8.69 5.43
CA THR A 21 28.79 -8.60 6.91
C THR A 21 29.89 -9.43 7.56
N ALA A 22 30.09 -10.67 7.11
CA ALA A 22 31.20 -11.53 7.60
C ALA A 22 32.57 -10.91 7.31
N ALA A 23 32.79 -10.35 6.12
CA ALA A 23 34.04 -9.69 5.75
C ALA A 23 34.31 -8.43 6.59
N LEU A 24 33.28 -7.61 6.86
CA LEU A 24 33.41 -6.46 7.74
C LEU A 24 33.75 -6.87 9.18
N ALA A 25 33.20 -7.97 9.67
CA ALA A 25 33.54 -8.52 10.98
C ALA A 25 35.01 -9.04 11.02
N VAL A 26 35.48 -9.72 9.97
CA VAL A 26 36.90 -10.10 9.83
C VAL A 26 37.81 -8.87 9.81
N CYS A 27 37.36 -7.74 9.28
CA CYS A 27 38.05 -6.45 9.31
C CYS A 27 37.87 -5.68 10.64
N ASN A 28 37.50 -6.37 11.73
CA ASN A 28 37.34 -5.85 13.08
C ASN A 28 36.23 -4.77 13.27
N SER A 29 35.23 -4.72 12.42
CA SER A 29 34.02 -3.93 12.68
C SER A 29 33.01 -4.71 13.51
N LYS A 30 32.32 -4.02 14.40
CA LYS A 30 31.11 -4.54 15.04
C LYS A 30 29.93 -4.32 14.09
N VAL A 31 29.37 -5.39 13.54
CA VAL A 31 28.40 -5.32 12.43
C VAL A 31 27.04 -5.85 12.86
N LEU A 32 25.97 -5.13 12.43
CA LEU A 32 24.60 -5.59 12.52
C LEU A 32 24.05 -5.81 11.10
N GLN A 33 23.49 -6.99 10.82
CA GLN A 33 22.71 -7.22 9.61
C GLN A 33 21.22 -7.27 9.92
N ILE A 34 20.44 -6.51 9.17
CA ILE A 34 18.98 -6.45 9.28
C ILE A 34 18.37 -6.91 7.95
N GLY A 35 17.70 -8.07 7.98
CA GLY A 35 16.93 -8.57 6.85
C GLY A 35 15.57 -7.87 6.77
N CYS A 36 15.29 -7.23 5.63
CA CYS A 36 14.06 -6.50 5.35
C CYS A 36 13.13 -7.26 4.36
N ASP A 37 13.37 -8.54 4.12
CA ASP A 37 12.53 -9.40 3.27
C ASP A 37 11.53 -10.19 4.14
N PRO A 38 10.25 -10.25 3.77
CA PRO A 38 9.26 -11.11 4.44
C PRO A 38 9.64 -12.60 4.53
N LYS A 39 10.58 -13.07 3.72
CA LYS A 39 11.10 -14.46 3.77
C LYS A 39 11.98 -14.73 4.97
N HIS A 40 12.52 -13.70 5.62
CA HIS A 40 13.37 -13.76 6.82
C HIS A 40 14.53 -14.77 6.70
N ASP A 41 15.24 -14.76 5.56
CA ASP A 41 16.37 -15.64 5.27
C ASP A 41 17.71 -14.91 5.03
N SER A 42 17.73 -13.59 5.21
CA SER A 42 18.86 -12.72 4.96
C SER A 42 20.07 -13.03 5.84
N THR A 43 19.85 -13.24 7.13
CA THR A 43 20.91 -13.48 8.13
C THR A 43 21.25 -14.95 8.32
N ARG A 44 20.55 -15.86 7.62
CA ARG A 44 20.65 -17.32 7.78
C ARG A 44 22.06 -17.85 7.73
N LEU A 45 22.92 -17.33 6.84
CA LEU A 45 24.29 -17.79 6.67
C LEU A 45 25.24 -17.31 7.80
N LEU A 46 24.90 -16.26 8.53
CA LEU A 46 25.70 -15.72 9.63
C LEU A 46 25.49 -16.48 10.94
N HIS A 47 24.27 -16.98 11.17
CA HIS A 47 23.92 -17.72 12.40
C HIS A 47 23.74 -19.24 12.17
N HIS A 48 24.34 -19.79 11.10
CA HIS A 48 24.36 -21.21 10.78
C HIS A 48 22.97 -21.87 10.71
N GLY A 49 22.01 -21.16 10.16
CA GLY A 49 20.66 -21.67 9.97
C GLY A 49 19.83 -21.84 11.24
N GLN A 50 20.24 -21.26 12.37
CA GLN A 50 19.42 -21.25 13.58
C GLN A 50 18.08 -20.57 13.31
N LYS A 51 17.04 -20.99 14.04
CA LYS A 51 15.72 -20.36 13.92
C LYS A 51 15.75 -18.98 14.57
N ILE A 52 15.40 -17.94 13.81
CA ILE A 52 15.26 -16.56 14.30
C ILE A 52 13.77 -16.20 14.44
N THR A 53 13.44 -15.48 15.51
CA THR A 53 12.13 -14.85 15.65
C THR A 53 12.17 -13.48 14.98
N THR A 54 11.30 -13.24 14.02
CA THR A 54 11.24 -11.92 13.35
C THR A 54 10.70 -10.86 14.29
N ILE A 55 11.08 -9.59 14.09
CA ILE A 55 10.53 -8.48 14.90
C ILE A 55 9.02 -8.48 14.82
N LEU A 56 8.44 -8.63 13.62
CA LEU A 56 6.99 -8.56 13.45
C LEU A 56 6.26 -9.72 14.14
N ASP A 57 6.76 -10.97 14.04
CA ASP A 57 6.17 -12.09 14.76
C ASP A 57 6.30 -11.92 16.27
N TYR A 58 7.41 -11.36 16.74
CA TYR A 58 7.63 -11.06 18.15
C TYR A 58 6.64 -10.03 18.67
N LEU A 59 6.47 -8.91 17.97
CA LEU A 59 5.53 -7.85 18.34
C LEU A 59 4.06 -8.31 18.34
N LEU A 60 3.71 -9.28 17.50
CA LEU A 60 2.35 -9.87 17.50
C LEU A 60 2.05 -10.69 18.75
N ASN A 61 3.07 -11.34 19.31
CA ASN A 61 2.88 -12.37 20.35
C ASN A 61 3.33 -11.89 21.74
N THR A 62 3.96 -10.70 21.84
CA THR A 62 4.56 -10.21 23.09
C THR A 62 3.97 -8.84 23.46
N PRO A 63 3.36 -8.71 24.65
CA PRO A 63 2.89 -7.42 25.16
C PRO A 63 4.00 -6.36 25.19
N GLU A 64 3.64 -5.09 25.04
CA GLU A 64 4.61 -4.01 24.88
C GLU A 64 5.55 -3.84 26.11
N ASP A 65 5.06 -4.09 27.30
CA ASP A 65 5.77 -4.03 28.57
C ASP A 65 6.74 -5.21 28.80
N GLU A 66 6.57 -6.32 28.06
CA GLU A 66 7.43 -7.50 28.12
C GLU A 66 8.47 -7.55 26.99
N GLN A 67 8.42 -6.61 26.04
CA GLN A 67 9.30 -6.61 24.87
C GLN A 67 10.76 -6.30 25.22
N ASN A 68 11.68 -7.12 24.65
CA ASN A 68 13.12 -6.94 24.80
C ASN A 68 13.85 -7.17 23.47
N LEU A 69 14.84 -6.33 23.15
CA LEU A 69 15.66 -6.48 21.95
C LEU A 69 16.41 -7.82 21.90
N ALA A 70 16.82 -8.35 23.04
CA ALA A 70 17.57 -9.61 23.12
C ALA A 70 16.79 -10.82 22.59
N ASP A 71 15.45 -10.75 22.53
CA ASP A 71 14.61 -11.86 22.07
C ASP A 71 14.58 -11.99 20.53
N VAL A 72 14.98 -10.93 19.82
CA VAL A 72 14.99 -10.87 18.33
C VAL A 72 16.38 -10.66 17.75
N LEU A 73 17.39 -10.42 18.59
CA LEU A 73 18.78 -10.23 18.21
C LEU A 73 19.57 -11.51 18.47
N ILE A 74 20.03 -12.17 17.41
CA ILE A 74 20.84 -13.39 17.51
C ILE A 74 22.30 -13.08 17.15
N PRO A 75 23.30 -13.56 17.94
CA PRO A 75 24.69 -13.46 17.56
C PRO A 75 25.02 -14.43 16.40
N GLY A 76 25.73 -13.92 15.41
CA GLY A 76 26.23 -14.67 14.27
C GLY A 76 27.75 -14.80 14.28
N PHE A 77 28.31 -15.09 13.10
CA PHE A 77 29.77 -15.23 12.90
C PHE A 77 30.56 -14.03 13.43
N LEU A 78 31.58 -14.27 14.24
CA LEU A 78 32.42 -13.26 14.91
C LEU A 78 31.56 -12.19 15.68
N ASP A 79 30.53 -12.65 16.35
CA ASP A 79 29.62 -11.80 17.16
C ASP A 79 28.89 -10.70 16.36
N THR A 80 28.66 -10.96 15.06
CA THR A 80 27.79 -10.11 14.27
C THR A 80 26.34 -10.17 14.79
N GLY A 81 25.66 -9.02 14.88
CA GLY A 81 24.23 -9.00 15.21
C GLY A 81 23.38 -9.41 14.00
N CYS A 82 22.44 -10.34 14.22
CA CYS A 82 21.51 -10.81 13.20
C CYS A 82 20.08 -10.49 13.62
N ILE A 83 19.35 -9.75 12.79
CA ILE A 83 17.95 -9.40 12.99
C ILE A 83 17.18 -9.59 11.68
N GLU A 84 15.96 -10.15 11.76
CA GLU A 84 15.02 -10.22 10.66
C GLU A 84 13.77 -9.38 10.98
N ALA A 85 13.45 -8.42 10.12
CA ALA A 85 12.25 -7.62 10.28
C ALA A 85 10.98 -8.48 10.17
N GLY A 86 10.98 -9.44 9.26
CA GLY A 86 9.82 -10.24 8.94
C GLY A 86 8.82 -9.51 8.03
N GLY A 87 7.65 -10.08 7.87
CA GLY A 87 6.60 -9.51 7.03
C GLY A 87 5.26 -10.21 7.23
N PRO A 88 4.19 -9.65 6.67
CA PRO A 88 2.89 -10.29 6.69
C PRO A 88 2.92 -11.60 5.90
N ARG A 89 1.96 -12.47 6.16
CA ARG A 89 1.81 -13.72 5.41
C ARG A 89 1.62 -13.42 3.92
N PRO A 90 2.13 -14.26 3.01
CA PRO A 90 1.95 -14.07 1.57
C PRO A 90 0.47 -13.87 1.20
N GLY A 91 0.19 -12.83 0.41
CA GLY A 91 -1.18 -12.46 0.01
C GLY A 91 -1.98 -11.66 1.03
N MET A 92 -1.39 -11.27 2.15
CA MET A 92 -2.07 -10.49 3.20
C MET A 92 -1.19 -9.33 3.69
N GLY A 93 -1.81 -8.21 4.03
CA GLY A 93 -1.14 -7.07 4.65
C GLY A 93 -0.18 -6.28 3.75
N CYS A 94 0.52 -5.31 4.33
CA CYS A 94 1.48 -4.44 3.65
C CYS A 94 2.90 -4.64 4.19
N ALA A 95 3.77 -5.32 3.42
CA ALA A 95 5.16 -5.57 3.81
C ALA A 95 5.96 -4.29 4.09
N GLY A 96 5.71 -3.22 3.33
CA GLY A 96 6.37 -1.93 3.54
C GLY A 96 6.00 -1.26 4.87
N ARG A 97 4.77 -1.45 5.34
CA ARG A 97 4.35 -0.99 6.68
C ARG A 97 5.02 -1.81 7.77
N GLY A 98 5.16 -3.13 7.54
CA GLY A 98 5.89 -4.02 8.45
C GLY A 98 7.33 -3.57 8.67
N ILE A 99 8.04 -3.20 7.61
CA ILE A 99 9.41 -2.68 7.71
C ILE A 99 9.46 -1.42 8.59
N LEU A 100 8.53 -0.47 8.41
CA LEU A 100 8.45 0.72 9.26
C LEU A 100 8.29 0.36 10.74
N THR A 101 7.38 -0.55 11.06
CA THR A 101 7.15 -1.02 12.45
C THR A 101 8.41 -1.69 13.02
N ALA A 102 9.15 -2.47 12.23
CA ALA A 102 10.41 -3.05 12.66
C ALA A 102 11.48 -1.98 12.95
N PHE A 103 11.58 -0.94 12.12
CA PHE A 103 12.49 0.18 12.37
C PHE A 103 12.11 1.00 13.60
N ASP A 104 10.82 1.21 13.85
CA ASP A 104 10.35 1.89 15.06
C ASP A 104 10.76 1.11 16.32
N PHE A 105 10.66 -0.22 16.29
CA PHE A 105 11.13 -1.09 17.36
C PHE A 105 12.65 -0.97 17.57
N LEU A 106 13.45 -1.04 16.52
CA LEU A 106 14.91 -0.92 16.60
C LEU A 106 15.35 0.44 17.16
N ASN A 107 14.67 1.51 16.77
CA ASN A 107 14.92 2.86 17.28
C ASN A 107 14.55 2.98 18.78
N LYS A 108 13.43 2.38 19.20
CA LYS A 108 12.99 2.36 20.62
C LYS A 108 14.07 1.77 21.55
N TYR A 109 14.81 0.76 21.07
CA TYR A 109 15.86 0.07 21.84
C TYR A 109 17.28 0.54 21.51
N HIS A 110 17.48 1.59 20.71
CA HIS A 110 18.78 2.09 20.29
C HIS A 110 19.68 0.97 19.73
N ALA A 111 19.08 0.04 19.00
CA ALA A 111 19.77 -1.19 18.55
C ALA A 111 20.93 -0.88 17.60
N ILE A 112 20.72 0.10 16.70
CA ILE A 112 21.65 0.47 15.64
C ILE A 112 22.91 1.13 16.18
N GLU A 113 22.78 1.96 17.21
CA GLU A 113 23.86 2.77 17.79
C GLU A 113 24.99 1.94 18.43
N LYS A 114 24.74 0.65 18.68
CA LYS A 114 25.69 -0.27 19.32
C LYS A 114 26.71 -0.88 18.34
N TYR A 115 26.58 -0.57 17.02
CA TYR A 115 27.35 -1.17 15.96
C TYR A 115 28.09 -0.13 15.10
N ASP A 116 29.29 -0.47 14.65
CA ASP A 116 30.10 0.40 13.79
C ASP A 116 29.56 0.44 12.36
N GLN A 117 29.02 -0.71 11.90
CA GLN A 117 28.44 -0.90 10.58
C GLN A 117 27.07 -1.56 10.68
N VAL A 118 26.14 -1.12 9.87
CA VAL A 118 24.82 -1.75 9.74
C VAL A 118 24.53 -2.05 8.28
N ILE A 119 24.18 -3.28 7.98
CA ILE A 119 23.82 -3.73 6.63
C ILE A 119 22.32 -3.98 6.60
N TYR A 120 21.61 -3.25 5.74
CA TYR A 120 20.20 -3.48 5.42
C TYR A 120 20.10 -4.31 4.15
N ASP A 121 19.69 -5.57 4.25
CA ASP A 121 19.37 -6.40 3.08
C ASP A 121 17.92 -6.14 2.69
N VAL A 122 17.72 -5.34 1.66
CA VAL A 122 16.40 -4.85 1.28
C VAL A 122 15.76 -5.71 0.20
N LEU A 123 14.43 -5.87 0.27
CA LEU A 123 13.66 -6.59 -0.74
C LEU A 123 13.92 -6.04 -2.16
N GLY A 124 13.93 -6.94 -3.15
CA GLY A 124 14.47 -6.68 -4.49
C GLY A 124 13.86 -5.55 -5.28
N ASP A 125 12.55 -5.37 -5.21
CA ASP A 125 11.85 -4.40 -6.03
C ASP A 125 11.32 -3.25 -5.17
N VAL A 126 11.73 -2.01 -5.50
CA VAL A 126 11.18 -0.80 -4.84
C VAL A 126 9.81 -0.50 -5.44
N VAL A 127 8.82 -1.32 -5.05
CA VAL A 127 7.46 -1.22 -5.58
C VAL A 127 6.55 -0.27 -4.79
N CYS A 128 6.90 0.06 -3.55
CA CYS A 128 6.12 1.01 -2.75
C CYS A 128 7.00 1.81 -1.77
N GLY A 129 6.44 2.90 -1.23
CA GLY A 129 7.15 3.79 -0.29
C GLY A 129 7.70 3.14 0.98
N GLY A 130 7.17 1.98 1.39
CA GLY A 130 7.67 1.23 2.55
C GLY A 130 9.02 0.55 2.30
N PHE A 131 9.28 0.04 1.09
CA PHE A 131 10.58 -0.52 0.73
C PHE A 131 11.67 0.54 0.52
N ALA A 132 11.25 1.80 0.38
CA ALA A 132 12.17 2.93 0.30
C ALA A 132 12.62 3.44 1.68
N VAL A 133 12.11 2.87 2.79
CA VAL A 133 12.44 3.34 4.14
C VAL A 133 13.94 3.28 4.42
N PRO A 134 14.67 2.20 4.13
CA PRO A 134 16.11 2.16 4.36
C PRO A 134 16.90 3.21 3.55
N VAL A 135 16.39 3.66 2.39
CA VAL A 135 17.04 4.71 1.57
C VAL A 135 16.85 6.11 2.13
N ARG A 136 15.88 6.32 3.00
CA ARG A 136 15.69 7.64 3.61
C ARG A 136 16.94 8.02 4.40
N LYS A 137 17.38 9.27 4.26
CA LYS A 137 18.63 9.81 4.82
C LYS A 137 18.81 9.53 6.33
N GLN A 138 17.73 9.28 7.05
CA GLN A 138 17.77 8.97 8.47
C GLN A 138 18.18 7.52 8.80
N TYR A 139 18.24 6.61 7.80
CA TYR A 139 18.56 5.20 8.02
C TYR A 139 19.83 4.78 7.28
N ALA A 140 19.95 4.97 5.98
CA ALA A 140 21.16 4.57 5.26
C ALA A 140 22.04 5.77 4.88
N ASP A 141 23.31 5.68 5.25
CA ASP A 141 24.34 6.65 4.81
C ASP A 141 24.72 6.37 3.36
N ALA A 142 24.77 5.10 2.98
CA ALA A 142 25.18 4.65 1.66
C ALA A 142 24.26 3.58 1.09
N VAL A 143 24.10 3.59 -0.23
CA VAL A 143 23.36 2.57 -1.00
C VAL A 143 24.32 1.84 -1.92
N VAL A 144 24.24 0.52 -1.91
CA VAL A 144 24.96 -0.37 -2.83
C VAL A 144 23.94 -1.09 -3.69
N LEU A 145 24.13 -1.05 -5.02
CA LEU A 145 23.25 -1.74 -5.97
C LEU A 145 23.89 -3.05 -6.42
N VAL A 146 23.12 -4.13 -6.36
CA VAL A 146 23.54 -5.44 -6.90
C VAL A 146 22.84 -5.66 -8.24
N THR A 147 23.60 -5.90 -9.29
CA THR A 147 23.06 -6.23 -10.62
C THR A 147 23.83 -7.35 -11.30
N SER A 148 23.30 -7.89 -12.37
CA SER A 148 23.95 -8.81 -13.31
C SER A 148 23.83 -8.27 -14.73
N GLY A 149 24.47 -8.91 -15.70
CA GLY A 149 24.33 -8.56 -17.12
C GLY A 149 23.00 -8.93 -17.74
N GLU A 150 22.06 -9.50 -16.99
CA GLU A 150 20.70 -9.76 -17.47
C GLU A 150 19.92 -8.46 -17.65
N SER A 151 19.27 -8.28 -18.79
CA SER A 151 18.50 -7.08 -19.13
C SER A 151 17.52 -6.65 -18.03
N MET A 152 16.79 -7.61 -17.44
CA MET A 152 15.83 -7.32 -16.36
C MET A 152 16.51 -6.94 -15.04
N SER A 153 17.76 -7.31 -14.81
CA SER A 153 18.53 -6.86 -13.64
C SER A 153 19.00 -5.43 -13.79
N ILE A 154 19.44 -5.05 -14.98
CA ILE A 154 19.80 -3.66 -15.34
C ILE A 154 18.55 -2.76 -15.26
N TYR A 155 17.41 -3.22 -15.80
CA TYR A 155 16.15 -2.47 -15.71
C TYR A 155 15.73 -2.22 -14.26
N ALA A 156 15.79 -3.25 -13.42
CA ALA A 156 15.50 -3.11 -11.99
C ALA A 156 16.48 -2.17 -11.29
N ALA A 157 17.77 -2.23 -11.59
CA ALA A 157 18.76 -1.31 -11.06
C ALA A 157 18.46 0.15 -11.45
N ASN A 158 18.07 0.41 -12.69
CA ASN A 158 17.65 1.73 -13.14
C ASN A 158 16.40 2.23 -12.41
N ASN A 159 15.40 1.37 -12.18
CA ASN A 159 14.20 1.73 -11.42
C ASN A 159 14.50 2.06 -9.96
N ILE A 160 15.44 1.34 -9.35
CA ILE A 160 15.91 1.67 -7.99
C ILE A 160 16.57 3.05 -7.98
N LEU A 161 17.40 3.37 -8.98
CA LEU A 161 17.98 4.69 -9.13
C LEU A 161 16.93 5.79 -9.31
N CYS A 162 15.86 5.53 -10.08
CA CYS A 162 14.71 6.44 -10.19
C CYS A 162 14.05 6.68 -8.82
N GLY A 163 13.82 5.60 -8.06
CA GLY A 163 13.27 5.69 -6.71
C GLY A 163 14.14 6.53 -5.76
N ILE A 164 15.43 6.30 -5.75
CA ILE A 164 16.40 7.06 -4.94
C ILE A 164 16.41 8.53 -5.35
N LYS A 165 16.44 8.82 -6.64
CA LYS A 165 16.39 10.20 -7.17
C LYS A 165 15.11 10.93 -6.75
N ASN A 166 13.96 10.25 -6.77
CA ASN A 166 12.69 10.84 -6.35
C ASN A 166 12.67 11.17 -4.85
N LEU A 167 13.29 10.32 -4.03
CA LEU A 167 13.34 10.50 -2.57
C LEU A 167 14.38 11.54 -2.14
N ASN A 168 15.49 11.64 -2.86
CA ASN A 168 16.61 12.54 -2.55
C ASN A 168 17.19 13.13 -3.84
N PRO A 169 16.50 14.08 -4.50
CA PRO A 169 16.85 14.57 -5.85
C PRO A 169 18.25 15.17 -5.97
N GLN A 170 18.78 15.74 -4.89
CA GLN A 170 20.10 16.40 -4.87
C GLN A 170 21.13 15.67 -4.01
N GLY A 171 20.72 14.58 -3.35
CA GLY A 171 21.58 13.84 -2.43
C GLY A 171 22.56 12.93 -3.15
N ARG A 172 23.75 12.79 -2.56
CA ARG A 172 24.73 11.78 -2.92
C ARG A 172 24.65 10.68 -1.87
N GLN A 173 24.21 9.52 -2.28
CA GLN A 173 23.96 8.39 -1.35
C GLN A 173 24.39 7.04 -1.94
N ILE A 174 24.75 6.98 -3.23
CA ILE A 174 25.09 5.73 -3.90
C ILE A 174 26.59 5.52 -3.83
N ALA A 175 27.03 4.43 -3.19
CA ALA A 175 28.44 4.07 -3.15
C ALA A 175 28.90 3.46 -4.49
N GLY A 176 28.04 2.68 -5.15
CA GLY A 176 28.33 2.07 -6.45
C GLY A 176 27.55 0.79 -6.68
N ILE A 177 28.03 0.01 -7.64
CA ILE A 177 27.38 -1.21 -8.13
C ILE A 177 28.25 -2.43 -7.82
N ILE A 178 27.67 -3.50 -7.29
CA ILE A 178 28.26 -4.83 -7.25
C ILE A 178 27.74 -5.62 -8.45
N TYR A 179 28.63 -6.03 -9.31
CA TYR A 179 28.34 -6.92 -10.42
C TYR A 179 28.38 -8.36 -9.97
N ASN A 180 27.23 -9.03 -9.90
CA ASN A 180 27.13 -10.46 -9.62
C ASN A 180 27.06 -11.23 -10.95
N SER A 181 28.19 -11.75 -11.41
CA SER A 181 28.32 -12.44 -12.68
C SER A 181 27.51 -13.73 -12.74
N ARG A 182 26.77 -13.92 -13.83
CA ARG A 182 26.06 -15.17 -14.11
C ARG A 182 26.91 -16.15 -14.96
N GLY A 183 28.05 -15.67 -15.47
CA GLY A 183 28.96 -16.46 -16.30
C GLY A 183 28.40 -16.78 -17.69
N VAL A 184 27.54 -15.91 -18.24
CA VAL A 184 26.88 -16.11 -19.53
C VAL A 184 27.24 -14.97 -20.49
N GLY A 185 27.97 -15.26 -21.57
CA GLY A 185 28.21 -14.31 -22.67
C GLY A 185 28.95 -13.02 -22.29
N ASP A 186 28.58 -11.90 -22.94
CA ASP A 186 29.16 -10.57 -22.75
C ASP A 186 28.56 -9.79 -21.55
N ASP A 187 28.12 -10.48 -20.52
CA ASP A 187 27.47 -9.94 -19.31
C ASP A 187 28.24 -8.77 -18.70
N ARG A 188 29.55 -8.88 -18.65
CA ARG A 188 30.43 -7.84 -18.06
C ARG A 188 30.35 -6.52 -18.81
N LYS A 189 30.50 -6.58 -20.13
CA LYS A 189 30.46 -5.39 -20.99
C LYS A 189 29.12 -4.65 -20.84
N TYR A 190 28.01 -5.40 -20.79
CA TYR A 190 26.69 -4.82 -20.65
C TYR A 190 26.51 -4.08 -19.32
N VAL A 191 27.09 -4.62 -18.23
CA VAL A 191 27.12 -3.92 -16.93
C VAL A 191 28.04 -2.72 -16.96
N GLU A 192 29.23 -2.81 -17.59
CA GLU A 192 30.14 -1.67 -17.75
C GLU A 192 29.50 -0.52 -18.56
N ASP A 193 28.80 -0.84 -19.64
CA ASP A 193 28.06 0.14 -20.44
C ASP A 193 26.97 0.83 -19.62
N PHE A 194 26.22 0.08 -18.80
CA PHE A 194 25.21 0.64 -17.89
C PHE A 194 25.83 1.53 -16.82
N THR A 195 26.89 1.06 -16.14
CA THR A 195 27.54 1.82 -15.07
C THR A 195 28.13 3.12 -15.58
N ASN A 196 28.70 3.11 -16.80
CA ASN A 196 29.15 4.33 -17.48
C ASN A 196 27.99 5.27 -17.80
N ALA A 197 26.86 4.75 -18.28
CA ALA A 197 25.69 5.55 -18.63
C ALA A 197 25.05 6.24 -17.40
N VAL A 198 25.06 5.57 -16.23
CA VAL A 198 24.53 6.15 -14.96
C VAL A 198 25.60 6.80 -14.09
N ASN A 199 26.86 6.85 -14.56
CA ASN A 199 28.03 7.43 -13.89
C ASN A 199 28.27 6.89 -12.47
N LEU A 200 28.25 5.55 -12.33
CA LEU A 200 28.48 4.86 -11.06
C LEU A 200 29.65 3.87 -11.20
N PRO A 201 30.52 3.73 -10.17
CA PRO A 201 31.60 2.76 -10.19
C PRO A 201 31.13 1.34 -9.94
N ILE A 202 31.84 0.37 -10.50
CA ILE A 202 31.77 -1.03 -10.07
C ILE A 202 32.65 -1.20 -8.83
N LEU A 203 32.03 -1.51 -7.69
CA LEU A 203 32.75 -1.70 -6.41
C LEU A 203 33.45 -3.06 -6.34
N ALA A 204 32.78 -4.08 -6.82
CA ALA A 204 33.28 -5.46 -6.85
C ALA A 204 32.58 -6.24 -7.97
N GLU A 205 33.26 -7.24 -8.49
CA GLU A 205 32.73 -8.28 -9.36
C GLU A 205 32.74 -9.61 -8.63
N ILE A 206 31.55 -10.19 -8.43
CA ILE A 206 31.39 -11.49 -7.75
C ILE A 206 31.25 -12.57 -8.83
N PRO A 207 32.21 -13.47 -8.98
CA PRO A 207 32.14 -14.52 -9.98
C PRO A 207 31.14 -15.61 -9.59
N ARG A 208 30.60 -16.30 -10.57
CA ARG A 208 29.82 -17.51 -10.32
C ARG A 208 30.78 -18.64 -9.90
N SER A 209 30.63 -19.13 -8.67
CA SER A 209 31.50 -20.17 -8.11
C SER A 209 30.67 -21.19 -7.34
N ASN A 210 31.07 -22.45 -7.43
CA ASN A 210 30.49 -23.55 -6.66
C ASN A 210 30.77 -23.43 -5.16
N LEU A 211 31.75 -22.63 -4.75
CA LEU A 211 32.07 -22.40 -3.34
C LEU A 211 30.90 -21.76 -2.58
N PHE A 212 30.14 -20.87 -3.23
CA PHE A 212 28.92 -20.32 -2.63
C PHE A 212 27.91 -21.42 -2.33
N THR A 213 27.65 -22.31 -3.30
CA THR A 213 26.69 -23.41 -3.11
C THR A 213 27.15 -24.38 -2.01
N GLN A 214 28.45 -24.61 -1.88
CA GLN A 214 29.00 -25.45 -0.81
C GLN A 214 28.83 -24.79 0.57
N ALA A 215 29.12 -23.49 0.68
CA ALA A 215 28.93 -22.72 1.91
C ALA A 215 27.44 -22.65 2.33
N GLU A 216 26.56 -22.38 1.37
CA GLU A 216 25.09 -22.32 1.61
C GLU A 216 24.50 -23.67 2.09
N LYS A 217 25.00 -24.81 1.60
CA LYS A 217 24.59 -26.15 2.08
C LYS A 217 24.94 -26.38 3.55
N GLU A 218 26.01 -25.78 4.03
CA GLU A 218 26.41 -25.83 5.43
C GLU A 218 25.88 -24.67 6.26
N ALA A 219 25.01 -23.82 5.66
CA ALA A 219 24.48 -22.60 6.25
C ALA A 219 25.58 -21.67 6.78
N MET A 220 26.68 -21.53 6.04
CA MET A 220 27.79 -20.66 6.36
C MET A 220 28.02 -19.62 5.28
N THR A 221 28.66 -18.52 5.62
CA THR A 221 29.16 -17.58 4.60
C THR A 221 30.40 -18.17 3.91
N LEU A 222 30.65 -17.76 2.66
CA LEU A 222 31.87 -18.15 1.95
C LEU A 222 33.14 -17.63 2.66
N VAL A 223 33.03 -16.39 3.21
CA VAL A 223 34.13 -15.76 3.96
C VAL A 223 34.54 -16.60 5.18
N GLU A 224 33.57 -17.19 5.86
CA GLU A 224 33.80 -18.09 6.98
C GLU A 224 34.32 -19.47 6.52
N LYS A 225 33.62 -20.07 5.54
CA LYS A 225 33.92 -21.45 5.07
C LYS A 225 35.25 -21.58 4.33
N SER A 226 35.58 -20.58 3.51
CA SER A 226 36.74 -20.60 2.63
C SER A 226 37.52 -19.28 2.66
N PRO A 227 38.04 -18.85 3.82
CA PRO A 227 38.59 -17.50 4.03
C PRO A 227 39.80 -17.18 3.15
N LYS A 228 40.47 -18.19 2.57
CA LYS A 228 41.64 -18.03 1.69
C LYS A 228 41.29 -18.10 0.20
N SER A 229 40.02 -18.25 -0.16
CA SER A 229 39.60 -18.29 -1.57
C SER A 229 39.71 -16.91 -2.22
N ALA A 230 39.84 -16.90 -3.54
CA ALA A 230 39.82 -15.65 -4.31
C ALA A 230 38.50 -14.88 -4.14
N GLU A 231 37.39 -15.61 -4.08
CA GLU A 231 36.08 -15.06 -3.88
C GLU A 231 35.92 -14.42 -2.50
N ALA A 232 36.48 -15.02 -1.44
CA ALA A 232 36.46 -14.41 -0.09
C ALA A 232 37.30 -13.12 -0.06
N ASN A 233 38.45 -13.08 -0.76
CA ASN A 233 39.25 -11.86 -0.86
C ASN A 233 38.49 -10.69 -1.52
N ILE A 234 37.63 -10.97 -2.50
CA ILE A 234 36.78 -9.92 -3.11
C ILE A 234 35.90 -9.23 -2.04
N PHE A 235 35.30 -10.00 -1.13
CA PHE A 235 34.49 -9.43 -0.05
C PHE A 235 35.35 -8.70 0.99
N LEU A 236 36.56 -9.17 1.29
CA LEU A 236 37.48 -8.47 2.18
C LEU A 236 37.92 -7.11 1.59
N GLU A 237 38.26 -7.06 0.30
CA GLU A 237 38.56 -5.80 -0.40
C GLU A 237 37.36 -4.85 -0.45
N LEU A 238 36.14 -5.39 -0.70
CA LEU A 238 34.92 -4.61 -0.69
C LEU A 238 34.64 -4.05 0.71
N ALA A 239 34.80 -4.84 1.77
CA ALA A 239 34.66 -4.40 3.15
C ALA A 239 35.63 -3.26 3.49
N GLN A 240 36.89 -3.35 3.12
CA GLN A 240 37.89 -2.30 3.31
C GLN A 240 37.54 -1.01 2.57
N LYS A 241 37.06 -1.10 1.31
CA LYS A 241 36.59 0.06 0.54
C LYS A 241 35.42 0.76 1.22
N LEU A 242 34.48 0.01 1.78
CA LEU A 242 33.29 0.57 2.44
C LEU A 242 33.59 1.12 3.83
N GLN A 243 34.59 0.58 4.56
CA GLN A 243 35.03 1.12 5.86
C GLN A 243 35.74 2.49 5.73
N THR A 244 36.43 2.74 4.63
CA THR A 244 37.24 3.96 4.43
C THR A 244 36.44 5.17 3.93
N GLN A 245 35.16 5.28 4.23
CA GLN A 245 34.25 6.34 3.76
C GLN A 245 34.20 6.43 2.22
N PRO A 246 33.41 5.61 1.57
CA PRO A 246 33.33 5.60 0.11
C PRO A 246 32.87 6.94 -0.44
N VAL A 247 33.34 7.28 -1.63
CA VAL A 247 32.80 8.40 -2.39
C VAL A 247 31.34 8.07 -2.73
N LEU A 248 30.45 9.00 -2.42
CA LEU A 248 29.02 8.83 -2.68
C LEU A 248 28.62 9.62 -3.92
N TYR A 249 27.80 9.00 -4.76
CA TYR A 249 27.32 9.51 -6.03
C TYR A 249 25.82 9.86 -5.95
N ALA A 250 25.41 10.83 -6.76
CA ALA A 250 23.99 11.13 -6.96
C ALA A 250 23.35 10.09 -7.89
N ALA A 251 22.06 9.82 -7.69
CA ALA A 251 21.32 8.98 -8.59
C ALA A 251 21.09 9.68 -9.93
N ALA A 252 21.59 9.10 -11.01
CA ALA A 252 21.45 9.56 -12.39
C ALA A 252 20.84 8.46 -13.27
N PRO A 253 19.57 8.06 -13.05
CA PRO A 253 18.93 7.01 -13.84
C PRO A 253 18.75 7.45 -15.30
N LEU A 254 18.74 6.46 -16.19
CA LEU A 254 18.33 6.63 -17.57
C LEU A 254 16.83 6.94 -17.62
N SER A 255 16.41 7.80 -18.56
CA SER A 255 14.99 7.97 -18.87
C SER A 255 14.41 6.70 -19.49
N GLU A 256 13.09 6.61 -19.56
CA GLU A 256 12.42 5.46 -20.17
C GLU A 256 12.86 5.26 -21.63
N GLU A 257 12.97 6.34 -22.40
CA GLU A 257 13.45 6.32 -23.78
C GLU A 257 14.93 5.88 -23.89
N GLN A 258 15.80 6.42 -23.01
CA GLN A 258 17.21 6.04 -22.96
C GLN A 258 17.38 4.58 -22.54
N MET A 259 16.55 4.10 -21.61
CA MET A 259 16.57 2.72 -21.17
C MET A 259 16.17 1.77 -22.30
N GLU A 260 15.17 2.14 -23.10
CA GLU A 260 14.73 1.37 -24.27
C GLU A 260 15.83 1.26 -25.34
N LEU A 261 16.50 2.38 -25.65
CA LEU A 261 17.65 2.41 -26.57
C LEU A 261 18.81 1.56 -26.03
N PHE A 262 19.12 1.68 -24.75
CA PHE A 262 20.15 0.88 -24.09
C PHE A 262 19.85 -0.63 -24.21
N MET A 263 18.60 -1.03 -23.95
CA MET A 263 18.15 -2.43 -24.03
C MET A 263 18.27 -3.01 -25.46
N ARG A 264 18.18 -2.17 -26.50
CA ARG A 264 18.39 -2.56 -27.91
C ARG A 264 19.86 -2.60 -28.32
N GLY A 265 20.79 -2.23 -27.43
CA GLY A 265 22.22 -2.11 -27.74
C GLY A 265 22.58 -0.89 -28.59
N GLU A 266 21.69 0.10 -28.63
CA GLU A 266 21.94 1.36 -29.36
C GLU A 266 22.80 2.31 -28.52
N ARG A 267 23.68 3.09 -29.20
CA ARG A 267 24.52 4.07 -28.48
C ARG A 267 23.69 5.21 -27.93
N LEU A 268 23.77 5.41 -26.62
CA LEU A 268 23.23 6.61 -25.97
C LEU A 268 24.05 7.82 -26.42
N SER A 269 23.43 8.80 -27.09
CA SER A 269 24.08 10.07 -27.41
C SER A 269 24.35 10.81 -26.09
N HIS A 270 25.63 11.04 -25.77
CA HIS A 270 26.03 11.86 -24.64
C HIS A 270 25.62 13.31 -24.92
N THR A 271 24.48 13.74 -24.43
CA THR A 271 24.16 15.16 -24.32
C THR A 271 24.85 15.65 -23.06
N THR A 272 26.05 16.17 -23.23
CA THR A 272 26.79 16.86 -22.18
C THR A 272 26.01 18.14 -21.84
N THR A 273 25.22 18.12 -20.80
CA THR A 273 24.57 19.33 -20.29
C THR A 273 25.63 20.15 -19.57
N THR A 274 26.23 21.04 -20.29
CA THR A 274 27.10 22.10 -19.75
C THR A 274 26.25 22.96 -18.83
N ILE A 275 26.55 22.95 -17.55
CA ILE A 275 25.91 23.82 -16.56
C ILE A 275 26.42 25.24 -16.82
N SER A 276 25.66 26.03 -17.56
CA SER A 276 25.80 27.47 -17.58
C SER A 276 25.20 28.06 -16.30
N LYS A 277 26.04 28.74 -15.53
CA LYS A 277 25.61 29.61 -14.43
C LYS A 277 24.75 30.74 -15.00
N HIS A 278 23.47 30.73 -14.83
CA HIS A 278 22.65 31.93 -14.86
C HIS A 278 21.57 31.85 -13.79
N THR A 279 21.71 32.75 -12.83
CA THR A 279 20.73 33.20 -11.86
C THR A 279 19.57 33.88 -12.58
N SER A 280 18.42 33.24 -12.63
CA SER A 280 17.09 33.88 -12.65
C SER A 280 16.03 32.80 -12.49
N ALA A 281 15.06 33.04 -11.62
CA ALA A 281 13.95 32.14 -11.34
C ALA A 281 13.16 31.83 -12.62
N PRO A 282 12.82 30.57 -12.92
CA PRO A 282 12.00 30.29 -14.08
C PRO A 282 10.55 30.59 -13.76
N VAL A 283 9.98 31.46 -14.56
CA VAL A 283 8.53 31.58 -14.77
C VAL A 283 8.04 30.22 -15.29
N ILE A 284 7.12 29.63 -14.59
CA ILE A 284 6.48 28.36 -15.00
C ILE A 284 5.57 28.67 -16.19
N THR A 285 6.08 28.48 -17.40
CA THR A 285 5.24 28.35 -18.59
C THR A 285 4.84 26.88 -18.72
N ALA A 286 3.54 26.62 -18.61
CA ALA A 286 2.98 25.29 -18.79
C ALA A 286 3.26 24.78 -20.22
N VAL A 287 3.99 23.67 -20.34
CA VAL A 287 4.12 22.91 -21.58
C VAL A 287 2.82 22.15 -21.79
N PRO A 288 2.18 22.22 -22.96
CA PRO A 288 0.96 21.46 -23.21
C PRO A 288 1.27 19.96 -23.32
N ALA A 289 0.76 19.18 -22.38
CA ALA A 289 0.79 17.73 -22.45
C ALA A 289 -0.04 17.23 -23.64
N GLN A 290 0.54 16.42 -24.52
CA GLN A 290 -0.23 15.71 -25.53
C GLN A 290 -1.18 14.71 -24.87
N PRO A 291 -2.43 14.58 -25.33
CA PRO A 291 -3.42 13.74 -24.69
C PRO A 291 -3.21 12.27 -25.02
N SER A 292 -2.81 11.47 -24.05
CA SER A 292 -3.11 10.04 -24.08
C SER A 292 -4.63 9.86 -24.01
N ALA A 293 -5.17 8.89 -24.75
CA ALA A 293 -6.62 8.66 -24.91
C ALA A 293 -7.27 8.04 -23.64
N THR A 294 -7.04 8.64 -22.49
CA THR A 294 -7.85 8.47 -21.29
C THR A 294 -8.94 9.53 -21.32
N LYS A 295 -10.18 9.11 -21.24
CA LYS A 295 -11.37 9.97 -21.22
C LYS A 295 -11.09 11.22 -20.37
N LYS A 296 -11.06 12.39 -21.03
CA LYS A 296 -10.92 13.68 -20.36
C LYS A 296 -12.04 13.82 -19.33
N ARG A 297 -11.72 13.68 -18.07
CA ARG A 297 -12.56 14.15 -16.97
C ARG A 297 -12.69 15.67 -17.16
N ALA A 298 -13.88 16.16 -17.41
CA ALA A 298 -14.11 17.58 -17.66
C ALA A 298 -13.69 18.38 -16.42
N LEU A 299 -12.60 19.11 -16.55
CA LEU A 299 -12.04 20.05 -15.55
C LEU A 299 -12.88 21.33 -15.46
N SER A 300 -14.20 21.22 -15.24
CA SER A 300 -15.10 22.35 -15.37
C SER A 300 -15.50 23.04 -14.06
N ASP A 301 -15.10 22.50 -12.90
CA ASP A 301 -15.43 23.14 -11.63
C ASP A 301 -14.22 23.17 -10.68
N PRO A 302 -13.64 24.36 -10.37
CA PRO A 302 -12.56 24.48 -9.39
C PRO A 302 -12.99 24.00 -7.99
N PHE A 303 -14.27 23.96 -7.68
CA PHE A 303 -14.81 23.42 -6.43
C PHE A 303 -14.92 21.88 -6.42
N SER A 304 -14.85 21.20 -7.58
CA SER A 304 -14.89 19.73 -7.65
C SER A 304 -13.63 19.06 -7.09
N ARG A 305 -12.56 19.80 -6.85
CA ARG A 305 -11.28 19.33 -6.31
C ARG A 305 -11.14 19.52 -4.80
N VAL A 306 -12.04 20.26 -4.17
CA VAL A 306 -11.99 20.45 -2.72
C VAL A 306 -12.90 19.39 -2.10
N PRO A 307 -12.39 18.49 -1.25
CA PRO A 307 -13.22 17.53 -0.56
C PRO A 307 -14.05 18.24 0.52
N LEU A 308 -15.02 19.05 0.08
CA LEU A 308 -15.88 19.87 0.95
C LEU A 308 -16.64 19.03 1.98
N TYR A 309 -16.91 17.75 1.64
CA TYR A 309 -17.74 16.87 2.47
C TYR A 309 -16.97 15.66 3.01
N GLY A 310 -15.75 15.38 2.54
CA GLY A 310 -14.92 14.29 2.98
C GLY A 310 -14.49 13.31 1.87
N CYS A 311 -14.01 12.14 2.27
CA CYS A 311 -13.53 11.09 1.37
C CYS A 311 -14.67 10.13 0.97
N ALA A 312 -14.38 9.21 0.04
CA ALA A 312 -15.31 8.18 -0.44
C ALA A 312 -15.88 7.31 0.68
N TYR A 313 -15.06 6.91 1.67
CA TYR A 313 -15.53 6.15 2.84
C TYR A 313 -16.68 6.86 3.56
N ARG A 314 -16.54 8.16 3.80
CA ARG A 314 -17.60 8.95 4.41
C ARG A 314 -18.82 9.07 3.51
N GLY A 315 -18.65 9.33 2.21
CA GLY A 315 -19.75 9.43 1.27
C GLY A 315 -20.61 8.16 1.21
N ALA A 316 -19.97 7.00 1.19
CA ALA A 316 -20.67 5.72 1.21
C ALA A 316 -21.43 5.48 2.52
N ILE A 317 -20.84 5.79 3.67
CA ILE A 317 -21.49 5.66 4.97
C ILE A 317 -22.66 6.64 5.09
N ASP A 318 -22.48 7.91 4.68
CA ASP A 318 -23.52 8.94 4.71
C ASP A 318 -24.79 8.52 3.97
N LEU A 319 -24.64 7.67 2.95
CA LEU A 319 -25.76 7.12 2.22
C LEU A 319 -26.30 5.83 2.86
N ALA A 320 -25.42 4.87 3.20
CA ALA A 320 -25.80 3.57 3.73
C ALA A 320 -26.59 3.63 5.04
N VAL A 321 -26.34 4.65 5.89
CA VAL A 321 -27.06 4.83 7.18
C VAL A 321 -28.56 5.07 7.03
N HIS A 322 -29.03 5.40 5.83
CA HIS A 322 -30.46 5.63 5.57
C HIS A 322 -31.24 4.34 5.30
N ILE A 323 -30.59 3.18 5.34
CA ILE A 323 -31.25 1.89 5.24
C ILE A 323 -31.65 1.42 6.65
N LYS A 324 -32.97 1.26 6.87
CA LYS A 324 -33.54 1.10 8.22
C LYS A 324 -33.24 -0.21 8.90
N ASP A 325 -33.13 -1.29 8.14
CA ASP A 325 -33.02 -2.67 8.58
C ASP A 325 -31.68 -3.32 8.23
N ALA A 326 -30.70 -2.52 7.85
CA ALA A 326 -29.30 -2.93 7.67
C ALA A 326 -28.41 -2.37 8.76
N ALA A 327 -27.41 -3.14 9.14
CA ALA A 327 -26.34 -2.69 10.01
C ALA A 327 -25.10 -2.31 9.20
N ILE A 328 -24.36 -1.30 9.65
CA ILE A 328 -23.13 -0.88 8.99
C ILE A 328 -21.93 -1.39 9.76
N LEU A 329 -21.02 -2.02 9.04
CA LEU A 329 -19.72 -2.42 9.53
C LEU A 329 -18.63 -1.58 8.84
N GLY A 330 -18.07 -0.61 9.54
CA GLY A 330 -16.93 0.14 9.06
C GLY A 330 -15.66 -0.69 9.17
N HIS A 331 -15.06 -1.06 8.04
CA HIS A 331 -13.75 -1.70 8.02
C HIS A 331 -12.68 -0.63 7.86
N ALA A 332 -12.33 -0.03 9.00
CA ALA A 332 -11.58 1.23 9.04
C ALA A 332 -10.90 1.47 10.40
N PRO A 333 -9.89 2.36 10.45
CA PRO A 333 -9.43 2.95 11.68
C PRO A 333 -10.55 3.71 12.41
N LYS A 334 -10.45 3.76 13.72
CA LYS A 334 -11.43 4.45 14.58
C LYS A 334 -11.66 5.92 14.21
N SER A 335 -10.60 6.60 13.79
CA SER A 335 -10.66 8.01 13.35
C SER A 335 -11.53 8.20 12.10
N CYS A 336 -11.42 7.34 11.08
CA CYS A 336 -12.24 7.44 9.87
C CYS A 336 -13.72 7.30 10.19
N THR A 337 -14.05 6.32 11.03
CA THR A 337 -15.43 6.08 11.48
C THR A 337 -15.95 7.23 12.33
N TRP A 338 -15.13 7.77 13.23
CA TRP A 338 -15.50 8.93 14.05
C TRP A 338 -15.83 10.16 13.19
N TYR A 339 -15.02 10.43 12.16
CA TYR A 339 -15.27 11.51 11.21
C TYR A 339 -16.57 11.30 10.40
N ALA A 340 -16.83 10.08 9.96
CA ALA A 340 -18.06 9.75 9.26
C ALA A 340 -19.28 10.00 10.16
N ILE A 341 -19.28 9.47 11.38
CA ILE A 341 -20.39 9.63 12.35
C ILE A 341 -20.61 11.09 12.74
N ASN A 342 -19.54 11.87 12.98
CA ASN A 342 -19.67 13.28 13.34
C ASN A 342 -20.30 14.13 12.23
N GLY A 343 -20.10 13.78 10.98
CA GLY A 343 -20.77 14.43 9.86
C GLY A 343 -22.29 14.38 9.99
N PHE A 344 -22.84 13.21 10.37
CA PHE A 344 -24.30 13.07 10.57
C PHE A 344 -24.81 13.80 11.80
N THR A 345 -24.02 13.72 12.90
CA THR A 345 -24.52 14.17 14.21
C THR A 345 -24.41 15.67 14.41
N SER A 346 -23.45 16.35 13.77
CA SER A 346 -23.22 17.78 14.02
C SER A 346 -23.83 18.72 12.97
N TYR A 347 -23.65 18.44 11.69
CA TYR A 347 -24.11 19.36 10.64
C TYR A 347 -25.61 19.24 10.35
N GLY A 348 -26.12 18.03 10.27
CA GLY A 348 -27.56 17.81 10.06
C GLY A 348 -28.40 18.20 11.27
N ARG A 349 -27.94 17.86 12.49
CA ARG A 349 -28.66 18.15 13.73
C ARG A 349 -28.81 19.63 14.02
N ARG A 350 -27.76 20.42 13.86
CA ARG A 350 -27.78 21.84 14.21
C ARG A 350 -28.75 22.61 13.31
N GLY A 351 -28.65 22.40 12.02
CA GLY A 351 -29.56 23.07 11.06
C GLY A 351 -31.00 22.65 11.23
N LEU A 352 -31.31 21.44 11.66
CA LEU A 352 -32.66 20.96 11.91
C LEU A 352 -33.19 21.44 13.27
N TYR A 353 -32.35 21.44 14.30
CA TYR A 353 -32.69 21.98 15.62
C TYR A 353 -32.95 23.48 15.57
N GLU A 354 -32.13 24.24 14.88
CA GLU A 354 -32.33 25.70 14.66
C GLU A 354 -33.64 26.02 13.91
N ARG A 355 -34.18 25.04 13.18
CA ARG A 355 -35.48 25.13 12.51
C ARG A 355 -36.64 24.52 13.30
N GLY A 356 -36.42 24.18 14.57
CA GLY A 356 -37.44 23.56 15.42
C GLY A 356 -37.77 22.11 15.06
N ILE A 357 -36.95 21.46 14.25
CA ILE A 357 -37.15 20.07 13.83
C ILE A 357 -36.28 19.16 14.69
N LEU A 358 -36.93 18.42 15.58
CA LEU A 358 -36.28 17.33 16.32
C LEU A 358 -36.04 16.16 15.35
N TYR A 359 -34.84 16.06 14.86
CA TYR A 359 -34.44 14.89 14.10
C TYR A 359 -34.30 13.71 15.08
N PRO A 360 -35.07 12.60 14.92
CA PRO A 360 -34.76 11.40 15.67
C PRO A 360 -33.34 11.02 15.30
N ALA A 361 -32.50 10.86 16.29
CA ALA A 361 -31.12 10.44 16.10
C ALA A 361 -31.11 8.97 15.62
N PHE A 362 -31.40 8.76 14.35
CA PHE A 362 -31.09 7.52 13.67
C PHE A 362 -29.61 7.51 13.27
N VAL A 363 -28.74 7.57 14.26
CA VAL A 363 -27.54 6.74 14.15
C VAL A 363 -28.11 5.31 14.26
N PRO A 364 -27.99 4.47 13.26
CA PRO A 364 -28.46 3.10 13.39
C PRO A 364 -27.88 2.55 14.68
N ARG A 365 -28.72 2.00 15.55
CA ARG A 365 -28.27 1.29 16.77
C ARG A 365 -27.31 0.14 16.45
N GLN A 366 -26.91 0.00 15.21
CA GLN A 366 -26.23 -1.09 14.55
C GLN A 366 -25.03 -0.64 13.72
N PHE A 367 -24.33 0.43 14.14
CA PHE A 367 -23.06 0.80 13.56
C PHE A 367 -21.92 0.16 14.38
N GLU A 368 -21.12 -0.66 13.71
CA GLU A 368 -19.92 -1.26 14.28
C GLU A 368 -18.68 -0.86 13.48
N ASN A 369 -17.53 -0.87 14.13
CA ASN A 369 -16.24 -0.62 13.48
C ASN A 369 -15.25 -1.73 13.82
N THR A 370 -14.37 -2.05 12.88
CA THR A 370 -13.32 -3.05 13.10
C THR A 370 -12.14 -2.50 13.91
N ASP A 371 -12.07 -1.18 14.07
CA ASP A 371 -11.01 -0.50 14.84
C ASP A 371 -9.59 -0.90 14.35
N ILE A 372 -9.37 -0.85 13.02
CA ILE A 372 -8.07 -1.16 12.42
C ILE A 372 -6.96 -0.36 13.10
N THR A 373 -5.99 -1.06 13.65
CA THR A 373 -4.75 -0.55 14.24
C THR A 373 -3.57 -0.76 13.29
N ILE A 374 -2.37 -0.46 13.75
CA ILE A 374 -1.13 -0.75 13.02
C ILE A 374 -1.01 -2.26 12.73
N ASN A 375 -1.43 -3.12 13.66
CA ASN A 375 -1.37 -4.56 13.48
C ASN A 375 -2.22 -5.01 12.27
N GLU A 376 -3.47 -4.60 12.21
CA GLU A 376 -4.34 -4.97 11.09
C GLU A 376 -3.88 -4.31 9.77
N ALA A 377 -3.26 -3.13 9.83
CA ALA A 377 -2.68 -2.49 8.64
C ALA A 377 -1.46 -3.27 8.09
N VAL A 378 -0.74 -4.00 8.94
CA VAL A 378 0.42 -4.83 8.55
C VAL A 378 -0.02 -6.23 8.14
N TYR A 379 -0.87 -6.88 8.93
CA TYR A 379 -1.21 -8.31 8.81
C TYR A 379 -2.53 -8.58 8.11
N GLY A 380 -3.29 -7.52 7.78
CA GLY A 380 -4.66 -7.62 7.29
C GLY A 380 -5.70 -7.64 8.41
N GLY A 381 -6.88 -7.06 8.15
CA GLY A 381 -7.98 -6.89 9.10
C GLY A 381 -9.17 -7.83 8.89
N VAL A 382 -9.04 -8.83 8.01
CA VAL A 382 -10.15 -9.75 7.64
C VAL A 382 -10.71 -10.49 8.85
N GLU A 383 -9.84 -11.01 9.73
CA GLU A 383 -10.28 -11.76 10.91
C GLU A 383 -10.99 -10.87 11.94
N GLN A 384 -10.56 -9.62 12.06
CA GLN A 384 -11.23 -8.62 12.90
C GLN A 384 -12.64 -8.32 12.36
N THR A 385 -12.75 -8.16 11.04
CA THR A 385 -14.04 -7.97 10.36
C THR A 385 -14.95 -9.19 10.55
N ARG A 386 -14.42 -10.39 10.40
CA ARG A 386 -15.12 -11.63 10.64
C ARG A 386 -15.70 -11.69 12.06
N ARG A 387 -14.86 -11.43 13.05
CA ARG A 387 -15.27 -11.41 14.47
C ARG A 387 -16.42 -10.43 14.74
N LYS A 388 -16.32 -9.21 14.21
CA LYS A 388 -17.37 -8.19 14.35
C LYS A 388 -18.65 -8.58 13.62
N ALA A 389 -18.58 -9.07 12.39
CA ALA A 389 -19.74 -9.52 11.63
C ALA A 389 -20.49 -10.65 12.38
N PHE A 390 -19.78 -11.64 12.92
CA PHE A 390 -20.41 -12.71 13.71
C PHE A 390 -21.04 -12.21 15.02
N GLN A 391 -20.46 -11.19 15.65
CA GLN A 391 -21.11 -10.54 16.81
C GLN A 391 -22.43 -9.85 16.41
N MET A 392 -22.47 -9.23 15.21
CA MET A 392 -23.70 -8.64 14.68
C MET A 392 -24.77 -9.71 14.38
N VAL A 393 -24.35 -10.82 13.77
CA VAL A 393 -25.24 -11.98 13.49
C VAL A 393 -25.84 -12.55 14.77
N LYS A 394 -25.05 -12.69 15.85
CA LYS A 394 -25.53 -13.14 17.16
C LYS A 394 -26.57 -12.18 17.77
N ARG A 395 -26.54 -10.90 17.42
CA ARG A 395 -27.55 -9.90 17.82
C ARG A 395 -28.81 -9.90 16.94
N GLY A 396 -28.90 -10.83 15.98
CA GLY A 396 -30.06 -10.98 15.10
C GLY A 396 -30.00 -10.16 13.80
N ILE A 397 -28.87 -9.54 13.48
CA ILE A 397 -28.70 -8.77 12.24
C ILE A 397 -28.64 -9.75 11.07
N ARG A 398 -29.36 -9.41 9.98
CA ARG A 398 -29.42 -10.23 8.76
C ARG A 398 -28.89 -9.50 7.53
N ASN A 399 -28.83 -8.18 7.55
CA ASN A 399 -28.29 -7.35 6.47
C ASN A 399 -27.10 -6.54 7.01
N ILE A 400 -25.91 -6.73 6.46
CA ILE A 400 -24.69 -6.04 6.86
C ILE A 400 -24.13 -5.29 5.65
N ILE A 401 -24.00 -3.99 5.75
CA ILE A 401 -23.31 -3.17 4.74
C ILE A 401 -21.90 -2.88 5.27
N THR A 402 -20.91 -3.47 4.65
CA THR A 402 -19.51 -3.27 5.02
C THR A 402 -18.88 -2.24 4.11
N VAL A 403 -18.33 -1.18 4.70
CA VAL A 403 -17.64 -0.12 3.97
C VAL A 403 -16.16 -0.18 4.33
N THR A 404 -15.29 -0.38 3.33
CA THR A 404 -13.83 -0.44 3.55
C THR A 404 -13.20 0.93 3.38
N SER A 405 -12.20 1.28 4.20
CA SER A 405 -11.42 2.51 4.06
C SER A 405 -10.13 2.29 3.23
N CYS A 406 -9.29 3.32 3.14
CA CYS A 406 -8.02 3.25 2.41
C CYS A 406 -7.07 2.18 2.94
N ILE A 407 -7.04 1.93 4.26
CA ILE A 407 -6.08 0.98 4.86
C ILE A 407 -6.37 -0.46 4.42
N PRO A 408 -7.61 -0.99 4.51
CA PRO A 408 -7.95 -2.29 3.96
C PRO A 408 -7.70 -2.43 2.44
N GLY A 409 -7.94 -1.37 1.68
CA GLY A 409 -7.60 -1.35 0.25
C GLY A 409 -6.09 -1.52 0.01
N MET A 410 -5.27 -0.81 0.79
CA MET A 410 -3.81 -0.91 0.72
C MET A 410 -3.25 -2.24 1.24
N SER A 411 -3.88 -2.86 2.26
CA SER A 411 -3.47 -4.16 2.79
C SER A 411 -3.97 -5.33 1.93
N GLY A 412 -4.90 -5.09 1.01
CA GLY A 412 -5.47 -6.12 0.14
C GLY A 412 -6.43 -7.06 0.88
N ASP A 413 -7.20 -6.55 1.82
CA ASP A 413 -8.15 -7.35 2.60
C ASP A 413 -9.29 -7.86 1.72
N ASP A 414 -9.31 -9.18 1.45
CA ASP A 414 -10.38 -9.85 0.71
C ASP A 414 -11.51 -10.31 1.65
N LEU A 415 -12.65 -9.64 1.55
CA LEU A 415 -13.85 -9.96 2.34
C LEU A 415 -14.85 -10.88 1.61
N VAL A 416 -14.60 -11.27 0.36
CA VAL A 416 -15.48 -12.14 -0.41
C VAL A 416 -15.67 -13.53 0.22
N PRO A 417 -14.64 -14.18 0.79
CA PRO A 417 -14.82 -15.43 1.52
C PRO A 417 -15.78 -15.29 2.71
N LEU A 418 -15.65 -14.20 3.48
CA LEU A 418 -16.54 -13.90 4.60
C LEU A 418 -17.98 -13.64 4.14
N GLN A 419 -18.17 -12.92 3.04
CA GLN A 419 -19.48 -12.69 2.44
C GLN A 419 -20.18 -14.03 2.10
N LYS A 420 -19.46 -14.97 1.49
CA LYS A 420 -19.98 -16.31 1.16
C LYS A 420 -20.32 -17.13 2.41
N GLU A 421 -19.47 -17.07 3.43
CA GLU A 421 -19.71 -17.73 4.72
C GLU A 421 -20.99 -17.22 5.37
N LEU A 422 -21.17 -15.90 5.45
CA LEU A 422 -22.37 -15.29 6.03
C LEU A 422 -23.63 -15.60 5.22
N LYS A 423 -23.53 -15.64 3.89
CA LYS A 423 -24.67 -16.02 3.02
C LYS A 423 -25.15 -17.43 3.31
N SER A 424 -24.26 -18.39 3.61
CA SER A 424 -24.63 -19.76 4.01
C SER A 424 -25.41 -19.82 5.32
N LEU A 425 -25.31 -18.77 6.15
CA LEU A 425 -26.04 -18.62 7.42
C LEU A 425 -27.31 -17.75 7.30
N GLY A 426 -27.73 -17.42 6.06
CA GLY A 426 -28.90 -16.58 5.81
C GLY A 426 -28.68 -15.11 6.17
N VAL A 427 -27.44 -14.64 6.08
CA VAL A 427 -27.06 -13.25 6.32
C VAL A 427 -26.48 -12.65 5.04
N ASP A 428 -27.05 -11.54 4.59
CA ASP A 428 -26.58 -10.80 3.44
C ASP A 428 -25.54 -9.76 3.87
N MET A 429 -24.36 -9.82 3.25
CA MET A 429 -23.29 -8.86 3.44
C MET A 429 -23.01 -8.16 2.10
N TYR A 430 -23.07 -6.84 2.09
CA TYR A 430 -22.79 -6.00 0.92
C TYR A 430 -21.48 -5.26 1.16
N ILE A 431 -20.50 -5.43 0.26
CA ILE A 431 -19.17 -4.86 0.44
C ILE A 431 -18.99 -3.66 -0.49
N ILE A 432 -18.76 -2.48 0.09
CA ILE A 432 -18.52 -1.24 -0.62
C ILE A 432 -17.05 -0.87 -0.44
N HIS A 433 -16.28 -1.00 -1.51
CA HIS A 433 -14.87 -0.63 -1.53
C HIS A 433 -14.74 0.88 -1.76
N THR A 434 -14.25 1.60 -0.75
CA THR A 434 -14.07 3.05 -0.80
C THR A 434 -12.63 3.45 -0.50
N ASP A 435 -11.68 2.74 -1.12
CA ASP A 435 -10.29 3.14 -1.11
C ASP A 435 -10.16 4.54 -1.73
N GLY A 436 -9.72 5.51 -0.93
CA GLY A 436 -9.65 6.91 -1.36
C GLY A 436 -8.64 7.18 -2.48
N ILE A 437 -7.79 6.22 -2.83
CA ILE A 437 -6.87 6.30 -3.96
C ILE A 437 -7.61 5.98 -5.26
N GLU A 438 -8.43 4.93 -5.26
CA GLU A 438 -9.20 4.49 -6.42
C GLU A 438 -10.61 5.08 -6.47
N ALA A 439 -11.28 5.13 -5.31
CA ALA A 439 -12.67 5.55 -5.19
C ALA A 439 -12.87 7.07 -5.15
N GLY A 440 -11.81 7.86 -4.92
CA GLY A 440 -11.84 9.30 -4.99
C GLY A 440 -12.52 10.02 -3.81
N ASP A 441 -13.41 10.99 -4.13
CA ASP A 441 -14.00 11.89 -3.16
C ASP A 441 -15.36 11.40 -2.58
N TYR A 442 -15.99 12.25 -1.79
CA TYR A 442 -17.26 12.00 -1.14
C TYR A 442 -18.39 11.60 -2.12
N ASN A 443 -18.50 12.29 -3.27
CA ASN A 443 -19.55 12.02 -4.24
C ASN A 443 -19.33 10.67 -4.94
N GLU A 444 -18.07 10.32 -5.21
CA GLU A 444 -17.72 9.02 -5.76
C GLU A 444 -18.02 7.89 -4.77
N GLY A 445 -17.79 8.12 -3.46
CA GLY A 445 -18.20 7.20 -2.40
C GLY A 445 -19.71 6.97 -2.36
N MET A 446 -20.51 8.02 -2.50
CA MET A 446 -21.97 7.89 -2.63
C MET A 446 -22.35 7.08 -3.88
N ALA A 447 -21.74 7.37 -5.02
CA ALA A 447 -21.99 6.64 -6.26
C ALA A 447 -21.63 5.15 -6.16
N LEU A 448 -20.53 4.82 -5.48
CA LEU A 448 -20.16 3.44 -5.19
C LEU A 448 -21.19 2.72 -4.32
N CYS A 449 -21.72 3.39 -3.30
CA CYS A 449 -22.79 2.83 -2.48
C CYS A 449 -24.05 2.53 -3.31
N TYR A 450 -24.51 3.49 -4.12
CA TYR A 450 -25.63 3.28 -5.05
C TYR A 450 -25.37 2.11 -5.99
N LYS A 451 -24.22 2.09 -6.65
CA LYS A 451 -23.84 1.04 -7.60
C LYS A 451 -23.78 -0.34 -6.95
N THR A 452 -23.13 -0.45 -5.79
CA THR A 452 -22.97 -1.73 -5.10
C THR A 452 -24.32 -2.30 -4.69
N LEU A 453 -25.19 -1.49 -4.10
CA LEU A 453 -26.51 -1.96 -3.67
C LEU A 453 -27.43 -2.24 -4.86
N ALA A 454 -27.35 -1.47 -5.93
CA ALA A 454 -28.10 -1.76 -7.17
C ALA A 454 -27.69 -3.11 -7.77
N LEU A 455 -26.39 -3.43 -7.78
CA LEU A 455 -25.88 -4.67 -8.38
C LEU A 455 -26.00 -5.90 -7.48
N GLN A 456 -25.93 -5.73 -6.15
CA GLN A 456 -25.86 -6.85 -5.22
C GLN A 456 -27.16 -7.07 -4.43
N ALA A 457 -28.00 -6.05 -4.22
CA ALA A 457 -29.19 -6.15 -3.40
C ALA A 457 -30.48 -6.25 -4.20
N VAL A 458 -30.53 -5.70 -5.42
CA VAL A 458 -31.74 -5.74 -6.25
C VAL A 458 -31.91 -7.13 -6.87
N ASP A 459 -33.11 -7.72 -6.73
CA ASP A 459 -33.44 -9.00 -7.37
C ASP A 459 -33.85 -8.78 -8.85
N PRO A 460 -33.07 -9.32 -9.80
CA PRO A 460 -33.37 -9.16 -11.23
C PRO A 460 -34.62 -9.93 -11.71
N ASN A 461 -35.18 -10.82 -10.87
CA ASN A 461 -36.31 -11.69 -11.24
C ASN A 461 -37.66 -11.12 -10.81
N VAL A 462 -37.69 -9.95 -10.17
CA VAL A 462 -38.94 -9.30 -9.73
C VAL A 462 -39.75 -8.85 -10.94
N LYS A 463 -41.03 -9.21 -10.98
CA LYS A 463 -41.92 -8.82 -12.07
C LYS A 463 -42.42 -7.39 -11.86
N PRO A 464 -42.37 -6.55 -12.89
CA PRO A 464 -42.86 -5.17 -12.82
C PRO A 464 -44.39 -5.08 -12.63
N GLU A 465 -44.83 -4.13 -11.81
CA GLU A 465 -46.20 -3.72 -11.64
C GLU A 465 -46.42 -2.38 -12.38
N PRO A 466 -47.47 -2.23 -13.21
CA PRO A 466 -47.60 -1.07 -14.10
C PRO A 466 -47.81 0.25 -13.35
N ASP A 467 -48.44 0.22 -12.18
CA ASP A 467 -48.87 1.43 -11.47
C ASP A 467 -47.91 1.83 -10.34
N CYS A 468 -46.65 1.54 -10.50
CA CYS A 468 -45.60 1.91 -9.54
C CYS A 468 -44.41 2.60 -10.18
N ILE A 469 -43.77 3.46 -9.37
CA ILE A 469 -42.53 4.16 -9.69
C ILE A 469 -41.55 4.09 -8.54
N ASN A 470 -40.28 4.29 -8.84
CA ASN A 470 -39.23 4.49 -7.83
C ASN A 470 -38.80 5.97 -7.82
N LEU A 471 -38.32 6.43 -6.67
CA LEU A 471 -37.59 7.69 -6.53
C LEU A 471 -36.10 7.37 -6.31
N VAL A 472 -35.24 8.05 -7.03
CA VAL A 472 -33.77 7.82 -7.00
C VAL A 472 -33.07 9.16 -6.82
N TYR A 473 -31.95 9.16 -6.11
CA TYR A 473 -31.13 10.35 -5.84
C TYR A 473 -31.81 11.44 -5.03
N GLU A 474 -32.64 11.09 -4.06
CA GLU A 474 -33.14 12.08 -3.10
C GLU A 474 -32.01 12.52 -2.14
N HIS A 475 -32.08 13.78 -1.71
CA HIS A 475 -31.19 14.28 -0.66
C HIS A 475 -31.50 13.63 0.69
N THR A 476 -30.57 12.82 1.20
CA THR A 476 -30.77 12.06 2.42
C THR A 476 -30.69 12.89 3.72
N ILE A 477 -30.03 14.07 3.67
CA ILE A 477 -29.71 14.87 4.88
C ILE A 477 -30.58 16.15 5.00
N SER A 478 -31.58 16.31 4.15
CA SER A 478 -32.41 17.50 4.15
C SER A 478 -33.81 17.22 4.69
N SER A 479 -34.25 17.98 5.69
CA SER A 479 -35.64 17.94 6.20
C SER A 479 -36.69 18.25 5.15
N GLN A 480 -36.33 18.98 4.09
CA GLN A 480 -37.22 19.26 2.97
C GLN A 480 -37.50 18.03 2.13
N THR A 481 -36.57 17.04 2.10
CA THR A 481 -36.74 15.82 1.31
C THR A 481 -37.97 15.03 1.74
N ASP A 482 -38.18 14.84 3.04
CA ASP A 482 -39.35 14.11 3.54
C ASP A 482 -40.63 14.85 3.27
N ARG A 483 -40.64 16.20 3.38
CA ARG A 483 -41.79 17.02 3.03
C ARG A 483 -42.10 16.97 1.54
N THR A 484 -41.08 17.02 0.71
CA THR A 484 -41.20 16.85 -0.75
C THR A 484 -41.75 15.48 -1.09
N PHE A 485 -41.22 14.43 -0.45
CA PHE A 485 -41.71 13.06 -0.62
C PHE A 485 -43.21 12.94 -0.26
N MET A 486 -43.64 13.47 0.89
CA MET A 486 -45.05 13.42 1.29
C MET A 486 -45.96 14.12 0.25
N ASN A 487 -45.54 15.27 -0.28
CA ASN A 487 -46.25 15.97 -1.32
C ASN A 487 -46.30 15.16 -2.64
N LEU A 488 -45.17 14.56 -3.05
CA LEU A 488 -45.15 13.72 -4.24
C LEU A 488 -46.02 12.47 -4.06
N GLN A 489 -45.99 11.84 -2.90
CA GLN A 489 -46.81 10.68 -2.59
C GLN A 489 -48.29 10.99 -2.71
N GLU A 490 -48.74 12.16 -2.22
CA GLU A 490 -50.14 12.59 -2.35
C GLU A 490 -50.51 12.89 -3.80
N ILE A 491 -49.63 13.54 -4.58
CA ILE A 491 -49.84 13.80 -6.00
C ILE A 491 -49.99 12.50 -6.79
N PHE A 492 -49.05 11.57 -6.62
CA PHE A 492 -49.06 10.29 -7.32
C PHE A 492 -50.27 9.43 -6.94
N LYS A 493 -50.65 9.44 -5.65
CA LYS A 493 -51.86 8.76 -5.18
C LYS A 493 -53.12 9.24 -5.90
N ARG A 494 -53.26 10.54 -6.17
CA ARG A 494 -54.41 11.12 -6.88
C ARG A 494 -54.53 10.66 -8.33
N ILE A 495 -53.42 10.29 -8.96
CA ILE A 495 -53.40 9.76 -10.33
C ILE A 495 -53.25 8.22 -10.38
N GLY A 496 -53.43 7.55 -9.23
CA GLY A 496 -53.39 6.08 -9.12
C GLY A 496 -52.01 5.47 -9.18
N ILE A 497 -50.93 6.24 -9.01
CA ILE A 497 -49.55 5.74 -9.04
C ILE A 497 -49.05 5.58 -7.61
N ARG A 498 -48.40 4.45 -7.34
CA ARG A 498 -47.77 4.12 -6.05
C ARG A 498 -46.27 4.29 -6.13
N ILE A 499 -45.64 4.89 -5.12
CA ILE A 499 -44.18 4.89 -4.97
C ILE A 499 -43.78 3.54 -4.34
N ASN A 500 -42.95 2.77 -5.06
CA ASN A 500 -42.49 1.47 -4.64
C ASN A 500 -41.27 1.59 -3.72
N CYS A 501 -40.21 2.29 -4.16
CA CYS A 501 -38.95 2.41 -3.45
C CYS A 501 -38.37 3.81 -3.57
N ARG A 502 -37.86 4.36 -2.45
CA ARG A 502 -37.05 5.57 -2.40
C ARG A 502 -35.57 5.13 -2.32
N PHE A 503 -35.01 4.69 -3.42
CA PHE A 503 -33.74 3.98 -3.42
C PHE A 503 -32.67 4.67 -2.54
N ILE A 504 -32.37 4.00 -1.40
CA ILE A 504 -31.44 4.41 -0.33
C ILE A 504 -31.86 5.70 0.43
N CYS A 505 -33.10 6.11 0.40
CA CYS A 505 -33.55 7.25 1.21
C CYS A 505 -34.60 6.81 2.25
N ALA A 506 -34.19 6.57 3.48
CA ALA A 506 -35.06 6.09 4.57
C ALA A 506 -35.83 4.78 4.19
N GLU A 507 -35.15 3.87 3.52
CA GLU A 507 -35.72 2.68 2.89
C GLU A 507 -35.36 1.40 3.65
N SER A 508 -36.08 0.29 3.38
CA SER A 508 -35.75 -1.06 3.86
C SER A 508 -35.00 -1.86 2.80
N MET A 509 -34.23 -2.86 3.22
CA MET A 509 -33.59 -3.79 2.29
C MET A 509 -34.59 -4.57 1.46
N GLU A 510 -35.76 -4.90 2.03
CA GLU A 510 -36.86 -5.55 1.31
C GLU A 510 -37.33 -4.72 0.12
N ASN A 511 -37.56 -3.42 0.30
CA ASN A 511 -37.98 -2.54 -0.79
C ASN A 511 -36.87 -2.32 -1.81
N ILE A 512 -35.58 -2.26 -1.37
CA ILE A 512 -34.44 -2.21 -2.27
C ILE A 512 -34.35 -3.50 -3.11
N HIS A 513 -34.57 -4.67 -2.49
CA HIS A 513 -34.59 -5.96 -3.18
C HIS A 513 -35.70 -5.99 -4.24
N ASN A 514 -36.85 -5.43 -3.93
CA ASN A 514 -38.01 -5.31 -4.82
C ASN A 514 -37.99 -4.07 -5.75
N PHE A 515 -36.83 -3.45 -5.97
CA PHE A 515 -36.71 -2.22 -6.77
C PHE A 515 -37.30 -2.36 -8.18
N LEU A 516 -37.06 -3.48 -8.86
CA LEU A 516 -37.57 -3.74 -10.22
C LEU A 516 -39.09 -3.98 -10.29
N LYS A 517 -39.79 -3.97 -9.17
CA LYS A 517 -41.25 -3.97 -9.13
C LYS A 517 -41.84 -2.72 -9.80
N ALA A 518 -41.13 -1.60 -9.77
CA ALA A 518 -41.51 -0.40 -10.50
C ALA A 518 -40.80 -0.33 -11.85
N PRO A 519 -41.56 -0.26 -12.97
CA PRO A 519 -41.00 -0.18 -14.31
C PRO A 519 -40.32 1.14 -14.63
N TYR A 520 -40.62 2.19 -13.85
CA TYR A 520 -40.09 3.53 -14.05
C TYR A 520 -39.46 4.08 -12.77
N SER A 521 -38.39 4.85 -12.95
CA SER A 521 -37.70 5.56 -11.87
C SER A 521 -37.67 7.05 -12.16
N ILE A 522 -38.01 7.85 -11.17
CA ILE A 522 -37.89 9.30 -11.24
C ILE A 522 -36.64 9.72 -10.49
N MET A 523 -35.76 10.43 -11.17
CA MET A 523 -34.55 10.97 -10.57
C MET A 523 -34.88 12.34 -9.95
N ALA A 524 -34.71 12.44 -8.63
CA ALA A 524 -35.05 13.65 -7.88
C ALA A 524 -34.07 14.80 -8.16
N ARG A 525 -32.88 14.52 -8.67
CA ARG A 525 -31.83 15.50 -8.96
C ARG A 525 -30.95 15.07 -10.13
N TYR A 526 -30.77 15.99 -11.08
CA TYR A 526 -29.82 15.85 -12.18
C TYR A 526 -28.60 16.75 -11.92
N ASP A 527 -27.88 16.49 -10.86
CA ASP A 527 -26.54 17.07 -10.69
C ASP A 527 -25.52 16.04 -11.14
N LYS A 528 -24.64 16.44 -11.98
CA LYS A 528 -23.41 15.85 -12.56
C LYS A 528 -22.76 14.60 -11.91
N LEU A 529 -23.48 13.80 -11.14
CA LEU A 529 -23.19 12.41 -10.89
C LEU A 529 -23.44 11.69 -12.21
N VAL A 530 -22.44 11.66 -13.07
CA VAL A 530 -22.44 10.91 -14.33
C VAL A 530 -22.44 9.43 -14.00
N VAL A 531 -23.57 8.93 -13.55
CA VAL A 531 -23.90 7.53 -13.73
C VAL A 531 -24.52 7.46 -15.12
N HIS A 532 -23.76 6.99 -16.08
CA HIS A 532 -24.24 6.81 -17.44
C HIS A 532 -25.47 5.90 -17.38
N PRO A 533 -26.61 6.21 -18.07
CA PRO A 533 -27.82 5.40 -18.04
C PRO A 533 -27.62 3.92 -18.42
N SER A 534 -26.52 3.58 -19.11
CA SER A 534 -26.12 2.21 -19.44
C SER A 534 -25.46 1.42 -18.28
N SER A 535 -25.42 1.99 -17.07
CA SER A 535 -24.86 1.34 -15.89
C SER A 535 -25.93 0.79 -14.93
N PHE A 536 -27.23 0.88 -15.33
CA PHE A 536 -28.35 0.27 -14.66
C PHE A 536 -28.99 -0.79 -15.53
#